data_3e4a65ca6d368122cb89662f6f19a0c8
#
_entry.id   3e4a65ca6d368122cb89662f6f19a0c8
#
_cell.length_a   1.000
_cell.length_b   1.000
_cell.length_c   1.000
_cell.angle_alpha   90.00
_cell.angle_beta   90.00
_cell.angle_gamma   90.00
#
_symmetry.space_group_name_H-M   'P 1'
#
loop_
_entity.id
_entity.type
_entity.pdbx_description
1 polymer ?
#
loop_
_entity_poly.entity_id
_entity_poly.type
_entity_poly.pdbx_seq_one_letter_code
_entity_poly.pdbx_strand_id
1 'polypeptide(L)'
;MYQRLHQVNEILLNKLLKAKDSNIRAAATRVLYYWRDDLKNSQQRLTTMSGDSSQRVRLEAIVSLSHFKNDASFMALLLAAEKPMDDYIEYALKESFKHFQTIWMSKFKQNKNFLANEPEKVKLLLQPLSSSEVLTMPGYFKKDPDAAIYTRKPLSDKFYDDFADVKAVSDFRKTLNSKLASTVSEKTAPDKRIIIQLSTISGKMAYDKLLINIKAGSLVSLIFKNPDEMPHNVVIVKPGSTEIVGKAADAMASSKDAYAKNFVPAILEVLYSTPLVATGKSFKLDFKAPNKPGEYPFICTFPGHWRIMKGVIKIN
;
A
#
# COMPACT_ATOMS: atom_id res chain seq x y z
N MET A 1 -18.19 25.50 13.35
CA MET A 1 -18.76 26.82 13.01
C MET A 1 -17.67 27.83 12.70
N TYR A 2 -16.78 28.20 13.63
CA TYR A 2 -15.70 29.21 13.43
C TYR A 2 -14.82 28.95 12.18
N GLN A 3 -14.44 27.71 11.92
CA GLN A 3 -13.65 27.35 10.74
C GLN A 3 -14.33 27.74 9.40
N ARG A 4 -15.64 27.52 9.29
CA ARG A 4 -16.40 27.86 8.08
C ARG A 4 -16.57 29.38 7.89
N LEU A 5 -16.52 30.15 8.98
CA LEU A 5 -16.70 31.61 8.98
C LEU A 5 -15.36 32.35 8.92
N HIS A 6 -14.22 31.63 8.81
CA HIS A 6 -12.86 32.17 8.93
C HIS A 6 -12.66 33.09 10.16
N GLN A 7 -13.38 32.79 11.25
CA GLN A 7 -13.25 33.50 12.51
C GLN A 7 -12.32 32.75 13.45
N VAL A 8 -11.11 33.27 13.63
CA VAL A 8 -10.13 32.69 14.54
C VAL A 8 -10.53 32.98 16.00
N ASN A 9 -10.72 31.92 16.78
CA ASN A 9 -10.91 32.01 18.23
C ASN A 9 -9.78 31.26 18.93
N GLU A 10 -8.66 31.96 19.13
CA GLU A 10 -7.46 31.36 19.70
C GLU A 10 -7.64 30.89 21.14
N ILE A 11 -8.45 31.60 21.95
CA ILE A 11 -8.73 31.23 23.35
C ILE A 11 -9.43 29.87 23.39
N LEU A 12 -10.48 29.71 22.59
CA LEU A 12 -11.19 28.43 22.49
C LEU A 12 -10.28 27.32 21.94
N LEU A 13 -9.52 27.59 20.88
CA LEU A 13 -8.59 26.61 20.31
C LEU A 13 -7.57 26.12 21.35
N ASN A 14 -6.97 27.03 22.12
CA ASN A 14 -6.03 26.69 23.20
C ASN A 14 -6.66 25.78 24.26
N LYS A 15 -7.91 26.02 24.62
CA LYS A 15 -8.67 25.19 25.55
C LYS A 15 -8.91 23.79 24.97
N LEU A 16 -9.29 23.71 23.70
CA LEU A 16 -9.60 22.44 23.02
C LEU A 16 -8.35 21.58 22.77
N LEU A 17 -7.20 22.20 22.48
CA LEU A 17 -5.91 21.50 22.37
C LEU A 17 -5.46 20.84 23.67
N LYS A 18 -5.99 21.27 24.82
CA LYS A 18 -5.70 20.72 26.17
C LYS A 18 -6.83 19.85 26.71
N ALA A 19 -7.86 19.56 25.93
CA ALA A 19 -9.01 18.77 26.36
C ALA A 19 -8.58 17.36 26.80
N LYS A 20 -9.27 16.78 27.79
CA LYS A 20 -9.04 15.41 28.25
C LYS A 20 -9.34 14.41 27.12
N ASP A 21 -10.41 14.63 26.38
CA ASP A 21 -10.80 13.79 25.24
C ASP A 21 -9.85 13.99 24.06
N SER A 22 -9.24 12.89 23.63
CA SER A 22 -8.29 12.89 22.51
C SER A 22 -8.95 13.19 21.16
N ASN A 23 -10.23 12.91 20.98
CA ASN A 23 -10.94 13.26 19.74
C ASN A 23 -11.11 14.77 19.62
N ILE A 24 -11.37 15.44 20.75
CA ILE A 24 -11.45 16.90 20.79
C ILE A 24 -10.07 17.50 20.50
N ARG A 25 -8.99 16.98 21.10
CA ARG A 25 -7.63 17.45 20.80
C ARG A 25 -7.25 17.22 19.33
N ALA A 26 -7.61 16.07 18.75
CA ALA A 26 -7.35 15.77 17.34
C ALA A 26 -8.08 16.74 16.40
N ALA A 27 -9.38 16.99 16.66
CA ALA A 27 -10.14 17.99 15.92
C ALA A 27 -9.55 19.39 16.06
N ALA A 28 -9.13 19.78 17.26
CA ALA A 28 -8.48 21.06 17.52
C ALA A 28 -7.12 21.18 16.80
N THR A 29 -6.35 20.07 16.73
CA THR A 29 -5.07 20.02 15.98
C THR A 29 -5.29 20.26 14.49
N ARG A 30 -6.34 19.70 13.91
CA ARG A 30 -6.74 19.96 12.53
C ARG A 30 -7.14 21.43 12.32
N VAL A 31 -7.92 22.01 13.24
CA VAL A 31 -8.29 23.43 13.19
C VAL A 31 -7.06 24.33 13.31
N LEU A 32 -6.10 23.99 14.18
CA LEU A 32 -4.83 24.70 14.29
C LEU A 32 -4.09 24.79 12.95
N TYR A 33 -4.10 23.71 12.16
CA TYR A 33 -3.53 23.72 10.81
C TYR A 33 -4.28 24.66 9.86
N TYR A 34 -5.61 24.65 9.88
CA TYR A 34 -6.39 25.53 9.00
C TYR A 34 -6.22 27.02 9.34
N TRP A 35 -5.94 27.34 10.60
CA TRP A 35 -5.69 28.71 11.06
C TRP A 35 -4.21 29.06 11.16
N ARG A 36 -3.33 28.26 10.55
CA ARG A 36 -1.88 28.39 10.72
C ARG A 36 -1.32 29.74 10.32
N ASP A 37 -1.90 30.36 9.31
CA ASP A 37 -1.46 31.65 8.77
C ASP A 37 -1.96 32.83 9.62
N ASP A 38 -3.03 32.64 10.38
CA ASP A 38 -3.63 33.63 11.27
C ASP A 38 -3.11 33.54 12.73
N LEU A 39 -2.39 32.47 13.06
CA LEU A 39 -1.93 32.17 14.42
C LEU A 39 -0.41 32.26 14.54
N LYS A 40 0.05 32.93 15.58
CA LYS A 40 1.49 32.91 15.92
C LYS A 40 1.89 31.50 16.39
N ASN A 41 3.11 31.11 15.99
CA ASN A 41 3.74 29.83 16.42
C ASN A 41 2.92 28.57 16.11
N SER A 42 2.08 28.62 15.09
CA SER A 42 1.21 27.48 14.70
C SER A 42 2.02 26.21 14.44
N GLN A 43 3.16 26.31 13.73
CA GLN A 43 4.04 25.17 13.48
C GLN A 43 4.63 24.58 14.76
N GLN A 44 5.11 25.41 15.70
CA GLN A 44 5.65 24.94 16.98
C GLN A 44 4.55 24.25 17.81
N ARG A 45 3.32 24.75 17.77
CA ARG A 45 2.18 24.15 18.44
C ARG A 45 1.84 22.79 17.82
N LEU A 46 1.87 22.66 16.49
CA LEU A 46 1.71 21.39 15.79
C LEU A 46 2.83 20.40 16.14
N THR A 47 4.07 20.87 16.28
CA THR A 47 5.20 20.07 16.77
C THR A 47 4.91 19.52 18.17
N THR A 48 4.33 20.33 19.06
CA THR A 48 3.91 19.84 20.38
C THR A 48 2.83 18.74 20.27
N MET A 49 1.86 18.91 19.38
CA MET A 49 0.79 17.92 19.17
C MET A 49 1.29 16.63 18.52
N SER A 50 2.38 16.66 17.77
CA SER A 50 3.00 15.44 17.22
C SER A 50 3.62 14.54 18.29
N GLY A 51 3.81 15.06 19.51
CA GLY A 51 4.24 14.31 20.69
C GLY A 51 3.10 13.85 21.61
N ASP A 52 1.82 14.08 21.28
CA ASP A 52 0.67 13.73 22.11
C ASP A 52 0.62 12.23 22.45
N SER A 53 0.05 11.88 23.59
CA SER A 53 -0.15 10.48 24.01
C SER A 53 -1.08 9.72 23.07
N SER A 54 -2.06 10.38 22.46
CA SER A 54 -3.01 9.79 21.53
C SER A 54 -2.45 9.71 20.12
N GLN A 55 -2.45 8.51 19.53
CA GLN A 55 -2.07 8.27 18.13
C GLN A 55 -2.89 9.13 17.16
N ARG A 56 -4.19 9.29 17.43
CA ARG A 56 -5.07 10.09 16.58
C ARG A 56 -4.66 11.57 16.54
N VAL A 57 -4.26 12.14 17.68
CA VAL A 57 -3.76 13.52 17.75
C VAL A 57 -2.44 13.65 17.02
N ARG A 58 -1.53 12.68 17.23
CA ARG A 58 -0.24 12.65 16.52
C ARG A 58 -0.41 12.57 15.01
N LEU A 59 -1.35 11.73 14.54
CA LEU A 59 -1.64 11.61 13.10
C LEU A 59 -2.05 12.95 12.49
N GLU A 60 -2.99 13.67 13.12
CA GLU A 60 -3.40 15.01 12.65
C GLU A 60 -2.24 16.01 12.61
N ALA A 61 -1.37 15.96 13.62
CA ALA A 61 -0.20 16.83 13.68
C ALA A 61 0.86 16.49 12.61
N ILE A 62 1.14 15.20 12.38
CA ILE A 62 2.07 14.71 11.36
C ILE A 62 1.62 15.15 9.97
N VAL A 63 0.35 14.90 9.63
CA VAL A 63 -0.23 15.33 8.35
C VAL A 63 -0.15 16.85 8.21
N SER A 64 -0.47 17.61 9.26
CA SER A 64 -0.40 19.07 9.25
C SER A 64 1.03 19.58 9.04
N LEU A 65 2.01 18.98 9.71
CA LEU A 65 3.43 19.38 9.61
C LEU A 65 4.01 19.11 8.23
N SER A 66 3.53 18.09 7.51
CA SER A 66 4.03 17.76 6.16
C SER A 66 3.83 18.89 5.14
N HIS A 67 2.90 19.80 5.39
CA HIS A 67 2.61 20.93 4.49
C HIS A 67 3.56 22.13 4.65
N PHE A 68 4.32 22.24 5.74
CA PHE A 68 5.21 23.39 5.96
C PHE A 68 6.51 23.35 5.13
N LYS A 69 6.94 22.20 4.66
CA LYS A 69 8.09 21.99 3.75
C LYS A 69 9.37 22.72 4.17
N ASN A 70 9.66 22.76 5.46
CA ASN A 70 10.87 23.38 6.02
C ASN A 70 11.60 22.43 6.98
N ASP A 71 12.81 22.82 7.35
CA ASP A 71 13.70 22.03 8.21
C ASP A 71 13.10 21.73 9.59
N ALA A 72 12.43 22.70 10.20
CA ALA A 72 11.83 22.53 11.52
C ALA A 72 10.69 21.48 11.51
N SER A 73 9.85 21.47 10.47
CA SER A 73 8.82 20.44 10.31
C SER A 73 9.43 19.06 10.04
N PHE A 74 10.47 18.98 9.21
CA PHE A 74 11.17 17.72 9.00
C PHE A 74 11.72 17.13 10.30
N MET A 75 12.39 17.96 11.12
CA MET A 75 12.91 17.52 12.42
C MET A 75 11.80 17.11 13.38
N ALA A 76 10.66 17.82 13.39
CA ALA A 76 9.49 17.46 14.20
C ALA A 76 8.91 16.09 13.79
N LEU A 77 8.88 15.77 12.48
CA LEU A 77 8.45 14.46 11.99
C LEU A 77 9.41 13.34 12.40
N LEU A 78 10.72 13.60 12.40
CA LEU A 78 11.73 12.63 12.90
C LEU A 78 11.57 12.36 14.39
N LEU A 79 11.24 13.37 15.20
CA LEU A 79 10.93 13.19 16.62
C LEU A 79 9.60 12.43 16.83
N ALA A 80 8.59 12.70 16.00
CA ALA A 80 7.33 11.96 16.04
C ALA A 80 7.51 10.48 15.74
N ALA A 81 8.50 10.12 14.90
CA ALA A 81 8.85 8.73 14.59
C ALA A 81 9.49 7.95 15.74
N GLU A 82 9.87 8.59 16.84
CA GLU A 82 10.37 7.92 18.07
C GLU A 82 9.25 7.37 18.94
N LYS A 83 8.02 7.80 18.71
CA LYS A 83 6.86 7.35 19.46
C LYS A 83 6.29 6.04 18.87
N PRO A 84 5.62 5.21 19.68
CA PRO A 84 4.91 4.03 19.17
C PRO A 84 3.95 4.41 18.03
N MET A 85 4.03 3.69 16.92
CA MET A 85 3.27 3.95 15.70
C MET A 85 2.26 2.82 15.46
N ASP A 86 1.10 3.18 14.92
CA ASP A 86 0.22 2.27 14.20
C ASP A 86 0.48 2.39 12.69
N ASP A 87 -0.20 1.56 11.91
CA ASP A 87 -0.07 1.53 10.45
C ASP A 87 -0.41 2.88 9.81
N TYR A 88 -1.34 3.65 10.39
CA TYR A 88 -1.75 4.97 9.88
C TYR A 88 -0.66 6.02 10.09
N ILE A 89 -0.04 6.05 11.27
CA ILE A 89 1.07 6.97 11.56
C ILE A 89 2.29 6.59 10.71
N GLU A 90 2.62 5.30 10.62
CA GLU A 90 3.74 4.84 9.79
C GLU A 90 3.53 5.25 8.33
N TYR A 91 2.34 5.03 7.79
CA TYR A 91 1.99 5.47 6.45
C TYR A 91 2.09 6.99 6.28
N ALA A 92 1.52 7.76 7.20
CA ALA A 92 1.56 9.22 7.14
C ALA A 92 2.99 9.78 7.21
N LEU A 93 3.87 9.19 8.02
CA LEU A 93 5.28 9.56 8.09
C LEU A 93 6.01 9.24 6.78
N LYS A 94 5.81 8.04 6.21
CA LYS A 94 6.40 7.64 4.94
C LYS A 94 5.99 8.58 3.81
N GLU A 95 4.72 8.92 3.72
CA GLU A 95 4.22 9.87 2.72
C GLU A 95 4.77 11.29 2.98
N SER A 96 4.77 11.74 4.23
CA SER A 96 5.35 13.04 4.58
C SER A 96 6.81 13.15 4.17
N PHE A 97 7.65 12.16 4.50
CA PHE A 97 9.08 12.19 4.19
C PHE A 97 9.40 12.27 2.68
N LYS A 98 8.51 11.79 1.81
CA LYS A 98 8.66 12.00 0.37
C LYS A 98 8.65 13.49 0.01
N HIS A 99 7.83 14.30 0.68
CA HIS A 99 7.76 15.75 0.46
C HIS A 99 9.00 16.49 0.95
N PHE A 100 9.77 15.90 1.86
CA PHE A 100 11.00 16.48 2.43
C PHE A 100 12.28 15.97 1.76
N GLN A 101 12.19 15.31 0.59
CA GLN A 101 13.35 14.68 -0.06
C GLN A 101 14.53 15.65 -0.25
N THR A 102 14.28 16.86 -0.69
CA THR A 102 15.34 17.88 -0.88
C THR A 102 16.04 18.23 0.45
N ILE A 103 15.27 18.30 1.54
CA ILE A 103 15.77 18.64 2.88
C ILE A 103 16.66 17.52 3.42
N TRP A 104 16.17 16.28 3.48
CA TRP A 104 16.97 15.20 4.04
C TRP A 104 18.17 14.83 3.16
N MET A 105 18.07 14.94 1.84
CA MET A 105 19.24 14.81 0.96
C MET A 105 20.32 15.87 1.26
N SER A 106 19.91 17.12 1.50
CA SER A 106 20.83 18.18 1.91
C SER A 106 21.50 17.85 3.25
N LYS A 107 20.74 17.33 4.23
CA LYS A 107 21.30 16.92 5.52
C LYS A 107 22.31 15.77 5.39
N PHE A 108 22.07 14.78 4.56
CA PHE A 108 23.04 13.72 4.27
C PHE A 108 24.31 14.25 3.62
N LYS A 109 24.20 15.25 2.74
CA LYS A 109 25.40 15.91 2.15
C LYS A 109 26.21 16.70 3.18
N GLN A 110 25.53 17.39 4.08
CA GLN A 110 26.16 18.24 5.10
C GLN A 110 26.75 17.43 6.25
N ASN A 111 26.10 16.32 6.62
CA ASN A 111 26.54 15.49 7.75
C ASN A 111 26.44 13.99 7.38
N LYS A 112 27.60 13.37 7.15
CA LYS A 112 27.71 11.95 6.79
C LYS A 112 27.25 10.99 7.90
N ASN A 113 27.17 11.48 9.14
CA ASN A 113 26.68 10.73 10.28
C ASN A 113 25.20 11.03 10.63
N PHE A 114 24.50 11.83 9.82
CA PHE A 114 23.09 12.10 10.04
C PHE A 114 22.28 10.79 10.01
N LEU A 115 21.53 10.51 11.06
CA LEU A 115 20.77 9.28 11.30
C LEU A 115 21.60 7.98 11.32
N ALA A 116 22.92 8.04 11.51
CA ALA A 116 23.81 6.86 11.46
C ALA A 116 23.45 5.76 12.46
N ASN A 117 22.82 6.09 13.58
CA ASN A 117 22.40 5.16 14.63
C ASN A 117 20.88 5.04 14.75
N GLU A 118 20.14 5.44 13.74
CA GLU A 118 18.68 5.48 13.74
C GLU A 118 18.08 4.73 12.54
N PRO A 119 18.32 3.40 12.42
CA PRO A 119 17.96 2.61 11.25
C PRO A 119 16.47 2.62 10.93
N GLU A 120 15.61 2.69 11.95
CA GLU A 120 14.15 2.75 11.72
C GLU A 120 13.71 4.07 11.10
N LYS A 121 14.31 5.20 11.46
CA LYS A 121 14.06 6.49 10.80
C LYS A 121 14.57 6.49 9.36
N VAL A 122 15.76 5.92 9.13
CA VAL A 122 16.32 5.74 7.77
C VAL A 122 15.38 4.89 6.90
N LYS A 123 14.85 3.82 7.46
CA LYS A 123 13.88 2.95 6.79
C LYS A 123 12.61 3.72 6.40
N LEU A 124 12.05 4.54 7.30
CA LEU A 124 10.90 5.39 6.99
C LEU A 124 11.18 6.40 5.87
N LEU A 125 12.41 6.91 5.78
CA LEU A 125 12.82 7.86 4.74
C LEU A 125 13.03 7.20 3.37
N LEU A 126 13.74 6.08 3.34
CA LEU A 126 14.29 5.50 2.10
C LEU A 126 13.44 4.37 1.53
N GLN A 127 12.79 3.56 2.38
CA GLN A 127 11.99 2.41 1.92
C GLN A 127 10.86 2.80 0.95
N PRO A 128 10.08 3.87 1.18
CA PRO A 128 9.03 4.28 0.25
C PRO A 128 9.53 4.70 -1.13
N LEU A 129 10.83 4.98 -1.26
CA LEU A 129 11.47 5.40 -2.49
C LEU A 129 12.31 4.29 -3.14
N SER A 130 12.54 3.18 -2.41
CA SER A 130 13.34 2.05 -2.87
C SER A 130 12.53 0.92 -3.49
N SER A 131 11.20 0.90 -3.29
CA SER A 131 10.32 -0.11 -3.89
C SER A 131 9.89 0.34 -5.29
N SER A 132 9.98 -0.57 -6.25
CA SER A 132 9.35 -0.43 -7.58
C SER A 132 7.82 -0.54 -7.54
N GLU A 133 7.25 -0.82 -6.39
CA GLU A 133 5.84 -0.61 -6.11
C GLU A 133 5.57 0.88 -6.05
N VAL A 134 5.64 1.51 -7.23
CA VAL A 134 4.82 2.67 -7.51
C VAL A 134 3.41 2.20 -7.18
N LEU A 135 2.89 2.68 -6.06
CA LEU A 135 1.49 2.55 -5.73
C LEU A 135 0.73 2.96 -6.99
N THR A 136 0.23 1.98 -7.73
CA THR A 136 -0.83 2.17 -8.70
C THR A 136 -2.02 2.60 -7.85
N MET A 137 -2.01 3.88 -7.49
CA MET A 137 -3.12 4.52 -6.82
C MET A 137 -4.36 4.25 -7.66
N PRO A 138 -5.46 3.77 -7.05
CA PRO A 138 -6.71 3.58 -7.77
C PRO A 138 -7.04 4.86 -8.54
N GLY A 139 -7.61 4.76 -9.73
CA GLY A 139 -7.82 5.83 -10.70
C GLY A 139 -8.54 7.10 -10.24
N TYR A 140 -8.77 7.26 -8.93
CA TYR A 140 -9.30 8.47 -8.30
C TYR A 140 -8.35 9.67 -8.44
N PHE A 141 -7.04 9.45 -8.48
CA PHE A 141 -6.02 10.50 -8.60
C PHE A 141 -5.58 10.81 -10.04
N LYS A 142 -6.07 10.08 -11.05
CA LYS A 142 -5.74 10.34 -12.46
C LYS A 142 -6.25 11.70 -13.00
N LYS A 143 -7.09 12.40 -12.26
CA LYS A 143 -7.66 13.70 -12.64
C LYS A 143 -7.03 14.90 -11.92
N ASP A 144 -6.09 14.66 -11.01
CA ASP A 144 -5.38 15.70 -10.29
C ASP A 144 -4.09 16.05 -11.06
N PRO A 145 -3.94 17.27 -11.59
CA PRO A 145 -2.71 17.68 -12.25
C PRO A 145 -1.49 17.63 -11.31
N ASP A 146 -1.69 17.70 -10.00
CA ASP A 146 -0.63 17.51 -9.00
C ASP A 146 -0.33 16.03 -8.73
N ALA A 147 -1.15 15.08 -9.20
CA ALA A 147 -0.88 13.65 -9.05
C ALA A 147 0.41 13.20 -9.77
N ALA A 148 0.87 13.95 -10.78
CA ALA A 148 2.17 13.74 -11.41
C ALA A 148 3.36 13.92 -10.43
N ILE A 149 3.16 14.66 -9.33
CA ILE A 149 4.14 14.84 -8.27
C ILE A 149 4.33 13.55 -7.46
N TYR A 150 3.32 12.68 -7.44
CA TYR A 150 3.32 11.42 -6.67
C TYR A 150 3.90 10.22 -7.43
N THR A 151 4.13 10.33 -8.74
CA THR A 151 4.87 9.32 -9.53
C THR A 151 6.38 9.56 -9.43
N ARG A 152 6.92 9.48 -8.21
CA ARG A 152 8.38 9.59 -8.05
C ARG A 152 9.03 8.29 -8.47
N LYS A 153 10.05 8.40 -9.32
CA LYS A 153 10.92 7.28 -9.68
C LYS A 153 11.58 6.73 -8.41
N PRO A 154 11.71 5.40 -8.27
CA PRO A 154 12.48 4.81 -7.18
C PRO A 154 13.89 5.40 -7.13
N LEU A 155 14.50 5.39 -5.94
CA LEU A 155 15.89 5.80 -5.78
C LEU A 155 16.74 4.97 -6.72
N SER A 156 17.47 5.65 -7.61
CA SER A 156 18.34 5.00 -8.59
C SER A 156 19.63 4.50 -7.91
N ASP A 157 20.33 3.57 -8.55
CA ASP A 157 21.67 3.17 -8.13
C ASP A 157 22.59 4.38 -7.99
N LYS A 158 22.46 5.37 -8.88
CA LYS A 158 23.17 6.65 -8.78
C LYS A 158 22.94 7.36 -7.45
N PHE A 159 21.74 7.33 -6.86
CA PHE A 159 21.51 7.90 -5.53
C PHE A 159 22.37 7.20 -4.47
N TYR A 160 22.39 5.87 -4.48
CA TYR A 160 23.19 5.10 -3.51
C TYR A 160 24.69 5.29 -3.71
N ASP A 161 25.13 5.54 -4.93
CA ASP A 161 26.53 5.84 -5.26
C ASP A 161 26.90 7.26 -4.82
N ASP A 162 26.04 8.25 -5.09
CA ASP A 162 26.22 9.65 -4.67
C ASP A 162 26.25 9.83 -3.13
N PHE A 163 25.65 8.90 -2.38
CA PHE A 163 25.59 8.90 -0.91
C PHE A 163 26.28 7.68 -0.26
N ALA A 164 27.22 7.04 -0.96
CA ALA A 164 27.91 5.84 -0.47
C ALA A 164 28.72 6.08 0.81
N ASP A 165 29.18 7.30 1.02
CA ASP A 165 29.93 7.75 2.20
C ASP A 165 29.02 8.15 3.38
N VAL A 166 27.71 8.20 3.19
CA VAL A 166 26.73 8.43 4.26
C VAL A 166 26.41 7.12 4.96
N LYS A 167 26.86 6.98 6.20
CA LYS A 167 26.75 5.71 6.96
C LYS A 167 25.31 5.16 6.96
N ALA A 168 24.32 5.99 7.23
CA ALA A 168 22.91 5.61 7.26
C ALA A 168 22.42 5.04 5.92
N VAL A 169 22.80 5.65 4.80
CA VAL A 169 22.41 5.20 3.44
C VAL A 169 23.14 3.92 3.07
N SER A 170 24.45 3.84 3.36
CA SER A 170 25.27 2.65 3.12
C SER A 170 24.73 1.42 3.88
N ASP A 171 24.40 1.57 5.15
CA ASP A 171 23.87 0.50 5.97
C ASP A 171 22.46 0.08 5.53
N PHE A 172 21.62 1.01 5.13
CA PHE A 172 20.32 0.71 4.53
C PHE A 172 20.46 -0.06 3.21
N ARG A 173 21.37 0.35 2.31
CA ARG A 173 21.68 -0.38 1.05
C ARG A 173 22.15 -1.81 1.34
N LYS A 174 23.04 -2.00 2.32
CA LYS A 174 23.48 -3.36 2.74
C LYS A 174 22.31 -4.21 3.21
N THR A 175 21.39 -3.62 4.00
CA THR A 175 20.19 -4.32 4.49
C THR A 175 19.24 -4.67 3.33
N LEU A 176 19.06 -3.80 2.35
CA LEU A 176 18.30 -4.11 1.14
C LEU A 176 18.96 -5.24 0.35
N ASN A 177 20.27 -5.14 0.11
CA ASN A 177 21.02 -6.15 -0.64
C ASN A 177 21.05 -7.50 0.08
N SER A 178 21.15 -7.53 1.42
CA SER A 178 21.05 -8.76 2.19
C SER A 178 19.65 -9.40 2.13
N LYS A 179 18.60 -8.59 2.15
CA LYS A 179 17.23 -9.06 1.94
C LYS A 179 17.00 -9.53 0.52
N LEU A 180 17.54 -8.82 -0.48
CA LEU A 180 17.54 -9.26 -1.87
C LEU A 180 18.38 -10.52 -2.04
N ALA A 181 19.55 -10.62 -1.42
CA ALA A 181 20.39 -11.81 -1.44
C ALA A 181 19.75 -13.00 -0.70
N SER A 182 19.05 -12.79 0.41
CA SER A 182 18.29 -13.84 1.09
C SER A 182 17.06 -14.27 0.25
N THR A 183 16.38 -13.35 -0.40
CA THR A 183 15.33 -13.67 -1.39
C THR A 183 15.90 -14.28 -2.67
N VAL A 184 17.13 -13.94 -3.04
CA VAL A 184 17.86 -14.55 -4.17
C VAL A 184 18.50 -15.88 -3.75
N SER A 185 18.96 -16.02 -2.52
CA SER A 185 19.48 -17.31 -1.97
C SER A 185 18.35 -18.31 -1.71
N GLU A 186 17.15 -17.87 -1.36
CA GLU A 186 15.93 -18.70 -1.46
C GLU A 186 15.54 -19.00 -2.92
N LYS A 187 15.98 -18.15 -3.90
CA LYS A 187 15.81 -18.37 -5.34
C LYS A 187 16.92 -19.19 -6.00
N THR A 188 18.04 -19.47 -5.34
CA THR A 188 19.15 -20.26 -5.91
C THR A 188 19.12 -21.74 -5.53
N ALA A 189 18.17 -22.21 -4.73
CA ALA A 189 17.60 -23.51 -5.02
C ALA A 189 16.80 -23.35 -6.34
N PRO A 190 16.91 -24.25 -7.34
CA PRO A 190 16.12 -24.11 -8.56
C PRO A 190 14.69 -23.92 -8.12
N ASP A 191 14.13 -22.74 -8.40
CA ASP A 191 12.77 -22.38 -8.02
C ASP A 191 11.86 -23.37 -8.74
N LYS A 192 11.57 -24.48 -8.06
CA LYS A 192 10.72 -25.56 -8.54
C LYS A 192 9.27 -25.09 -8.55
N ARG A 193 9.11 -23.86 -9.08
CA ARG A 193 7.81 -23.23 -9.25
C ARG A 193 7.04 -24.02 -10.30
N ILE A 194 5.87 -24.47 -9.93
CA ILE A 194 4.95 -25.13 -10.84
C ILE A 194 4.36 -24.07 -11.76
N ILE A 195 4.67 -24.15 -13.04
CA ILE A 195 4.09 -23.27 -14.06
C ILE A 195 2.80 -23.91 -14.57
N ILE A 196 1.67 -23.22 -14.39
CA ILE A 196 0.37 -23.65 -14.86
C ILE A 196 -0.10 -22.67 -15.93
N GLN A 197 -0.38 -23.17 -17.11
CA GLN A 197 -1.07 -22.39 -18.13
C GLN A 197 -2.56 -22.72 -18.07
N LEU A 198 -3.38 -21.69 -17.93
CA LEU A 198 -4.84 -21.77 -17.94
C LEU A 198 -5.35 -20.77 -18.98
N SER A 199 -6.30 -21.17 -19.79
CA SER A 199 -6.87 -20.32 -20.82
C SER A 199 -8.38 -20.36 -20.80
N THR A 200 -9.04 -19.30 -21.27
CA THR A 200 -10.44 -19.38 -21.66
C THR A 200 -10.57 -20.11 -23.00
N ILE A 201 -11.72 -20.70 -23.24
CA ILE A 201 -12.08 -21.28 -24.55
C ILE A 201 -12.94 -20.23 -25.27
N SER A 202 -12.45 -19.73 -26.42
CA SER A 202 -13.17 -18.71 -27.19
C SER A 202 -14.59 -19.15 -27.54
N GLY A 203 -15.55 -18.24 -27.35
CA GLY A 203 -16.98 -18.49 -27.57
C GLY A 203 -17.64 -19.45 -26.58
N LYS A 204 -16.91 -19.82 -25.50
CA LYS A 204 -17.46 -20.68 -24.43
C LYS A 204 -17.12 -20.05 -23.07
N MET A 205 -18.08 -19.86 -22.22
CA MET A 205 -17.83 -19.43 -20.82
C MET A 205 -17.20 -20.58 -20.01
N ALA A 206 -15.98 -20.98 -20.39
CA ALA A 206 -15.27 -22.10 -19.78
C ALA A 206 -13.75 -21.91 -19.80
N TYR A 207 -13.07 -22.51 -18.84
CA TYR A 207 -11.63 -22.67 -18.85
C TYR A 207 -11.24 -23.94 -19.63
N ASP A 208 -10.04 -23.94 -20.21
CA ASP A 208 -9.45 -25.09 -20.93
C ASP A 208 -9.10 -26.25 -19.98
N LYS A 209 -8.96 -25.98 -18.67
CA LYS A 209 -8.70 -26.98 -17.63
C LYS A 209 -9.74 -26.86 -16.53
N LEU A 210 -10.36 -27.99 -16.23
CA LEU A 210 -11.35 -28.08 -15.12
C LEU A 210 -10.74 -28.66 -13.85
N LEU A 211 -9.59 -29.35 -13.95
CA LEU A 211 -8.84 -29.91 -12.82
C LEU A 211 -7.36 -29.62 -12.94
N ILE A 212 -6.79 -29.12 -11.88
CA ILE A 212 -5.35 -28.82 -11.75
C ILE A 212 -4.85 -29.51 -10.48
N ASN A 213 -3.84 -30.38 -10.58
CA ASN A 213 -3.25 -31.04 -9.41
C ASN A 213 -1.97 -30.31 -8.99
N ILE A 214 -1.86 -29.97 -7.69
CA ILE A 214 -0.73 -29.25 -7.12
C ILE A 214 -0.37 -29.89 -5.78
N LYS A 215 0.94 -30.01 -5.50
CA LYS A 215 1.41 -30.44 -4.19
C LYS A 215 1.23 -29.32 -3.15
N ALA A 216 0.80 -29.67 -1.94
CA ALA A 216 0.66 -28.75 -0.83
C ALA A 216 1.93 -27.92 -0.61
N GLY A 217 1.76 -26.62 -0.35
CA GLY A 217 2.87 -25.68 -0.08
C GLY A 217 3.75 -25.34 -1.28
N SER A 218 3.47 -25.85 -2.50
CA SER A 218 4.25 -25.55 -3.70
C SER A 218 4.12 -24.07 -4.09
N LEU A 219 5.20 -23.49 -4.61
CA LEU A 219 5.15 -22.21 -5.29
C LEU A 219 4.59 -22.39 -6.70
N VAL A 220 3.62 -21.57 -7.08
CA VAL A 220 2.89 -21.68 -8.34
C VAL A 220 2.93 -20.37 -9.09
N SER A 221 3.16 -20.45 -10.41
CA SER A 221 2.93 -19.38 -11.37
C SER A 221 1.79 -19.80 -12.29
N LEU A 222 0.60 -19.26 -12.09
CA LEU A 222 -0.55 -19.48 -12.97
C LEU A 222 -0.55 -18.39 -14.03
N ILE A 223 -0.33 -18.77 -15.29
CA ILE A 223 -0.39 -17.88 -16.45
C ILE A 223 -1.79 -18.03 -17.06
N PHE A 224 -2.63 -17.04 -16.79
CA PHE A 224 -3.98 -17.00 -17.33
C PHE A 224 -4.00 -16.21 -18.65
N LYS A 225 -4.52 -16.85 -19.71
CA LYS A 225 -4.69 -16.24 -21.04
C LYS A 225 -6.18 -16.13 -21.36
N ASN A 226 -6.57 -15.01 -21.94
CA ASN A 226 -7.95 -14.80 -22.38
C ASN A 226 -8.05 -14.58 -23.89
N PRO A 227 -8.19 -15.63 -24.71
CA PRO A 227 -8.50 -15.50 -26.13
C PRO A 227 -9.99 -15.23 -26.42
N ASP A 228 -10.87 -15.23 -25.41
CA ASP A 228 -12.30 -14.98 -25.59
C ASP A 228 -12.61 -13.48 -25.80
N GLU A 229 -13.78 -13.19 -26.35
CA GLU A 229 -14.22 -11.83 -26.67
C GLU A 229 -14.61 -11.00 -25.44
N MET A 230 -14.90 -11.67 -24.33
CA MET A 230 -15.28 -11.04 -23.05
C MET A 230 -14.13 -11.03 -22.04
N PRO A 231 -14.10 -10.03 -21.12
CA PRO A 231 -13.13 -10.04 -20.04
C PRO A 231 -13.45 -11.16 -19.03
N HIS A 232 -12.43 -11.86 -18.57
CA HIS A 232 -12.54 -12.92 -17.57
C HIS A 232 -11.48 -12.76 -16.48
N ASN A 233 -11.74 -13.31 -15.30
CA ASN A 233 -10.74 -13.44 -14.23
C ASN A 233 -10.69 -14.88 -13.72
N VAL A 234 -9.72 -15.16 -12.87
CA VAL A 234 -9.58 -16.40 -12.12
C VAL A 234 -9.56 -16.05 -10.64
N VAL A 235 -10.54 -16.51 -9.89
CA VAL A 235 -10.64 -16.32 -8.45
C VAL A 235 -10.60 -17.67 -7.76
N ILE A 236 -9.52 -17.93 -7.01
CA ILE A 236 -9.30 -19.16 -6.26
C ILE A 236 -9.92 -18.97 -4.87
N VAL A 237 -10.79 -19.89 -4.48
CA VAL A 237 -11.58 -19.78 -3.25
C VAL A 237 -11.33 -20.95 -2.29
N LYS A 238 -11.70 -20.78 -1.03
CA LYS A 238 -11.65 -21.85 -0.04
C LYS A 238 -12.56 -23.03 -0.44
N PRO A 239 -12.26 -24.25 0.00
CA PRO A 239 -13.15 -25.41 -0.20
C PRO A 239 -14.59 -25.12 0.21
N GLY A 240 -15.53 -25.47 -0.66
CA GLY A 240 -16.96 -25.26 -0.41
C GLY A 240 -17.49 -23.83 -0.55
N SER A 241 -16.63 -22.85 -0.92
CA SER A 241 -17.02 -21.42 -0.90
C SER A 241 -17.45 -20.87 -2.27
N THR A 242 -17.56 -21.68 -3.29
CA THR A 242 -17.95 -21.26 -4.66
C THR A 242 -19.23 -20.42 -4.67
N GLU A 243 -20.26 -20.89 -3.99
CA GLU A 243 -21.56 -20.22 -3.98
C GLU A 243 -21.54 -18.92 -3.18
N ILE A 244 -20.84 -18.91 -2.06
CA ILE A 244 -20.67 -17.73 -1.21
C ILE A 244 -19.98 -16.60 -2.01
N VAL A 245 -18.85 -16.91 -2.64
CA VAL A 245 -18.08 -15.94 -3.42
C VAL A 245 -18.85 -15.52 -4.68
N GLY A 246 -19.49 -16.46 -5.37
CA GLY A 246 -20.29 -16.17 -6.56
C GLY A 246 -21.47 -15.25 -6.27
N LYS A 247 -22.24 -15.50 -5.19
CA LYS A 247 -23.33 -14.59 -4.76
C LYS A 247 -22.82 -13.22 -4.33
N ALA A 248 -21.67 -13.16 -3.65
CA ALA A 248 -21.06 -11.90 -3.28
C ALA A 248 -20.60 -11.10 -4.53
N ALA A 249 -20.08 -11.77 -5.56
CA ALA A 249 -19.74 -11.13 -6.83
C ALA A 249 -20.98 -10.62 -7.58
N ASP A 250 -22.07 -11.40 -7.62
CA ASP A 250 -23.35 -10.97 -8.20
C ASP A 250 -23.91 -9.74 -7.45
N ALA A 251 -23.84 -9.73 -6.12
CA ALA A 251 -24.33 -8.62 -5.31
C ALA A 251 -23.54 -7.32 -5.56
N MET A 252 -22.22 -7.40 -5.83
CA MET A 252 -21.43 -6.22 -6.14
C MET A 252 -21.56 -5.77 -7.59
N ALA A 253 -22.14 -6.55 -8.49
CA ALA A 253 -22.22 -6.26 -9.92
C ALA A 253 -22.94 -4.94 -10.24
N SER A 254 -23.89 -4.52 -9.40
CA SER A 254 -24.62 -3.24 -9.51
C SER A 254 -23.87 -2.06 -8.90
N SER A 255 -22.74 -2.28 -8.23
CA SER A 255 -21.94 -1.21 -7.62
C SER A 255 -21.16 -0.45 -8.70
N LYS A 256 -21.07 0.87 -8.55
CA LYS A 256 -20.34 1.76 -9.48
C LYS A 256 -18.85 1.42 -9.59
N ASP A 257 -18.28 0.77 -8.59
CA ASP A 257 -16.86 0.39 -8.52
C ASP A 257 -16.60 -1.09 -8.80
N ALA A 258 -17.64 -1.86 -9.14
CA ALA A 258 -17.53 -3.30 -9.39
C ALA A 258 -16.47 -3.65 -10.45
N TYR A 259 -16.48 -2.93 -11.57
CA TYR A 259 -15.50 -3.11 -12.64
C TYR A 259 -14.08 -2.75 -12.18
N ALA A 260 -13.91 -1.67 -11.45
CA ALA A 260 -12.62 -1.26 -10.88
C ALA A 260 -12.07 -2.28 -9.88
N LYS A 261 -12.95 -2.98 -9.18
CA LYS A 261 -12.64 -4.11 -8.28
C LYS A 261 -12.54 -5.45 -8.99
N ASN A 262 -12.57 -5.46 -10.33
CA ASN A 262 -12.49 -6.68 -11.14
C ASN A 262 -13.59 -7.72 -10.81
N PHE A 263 -14.70 -7.31 -10.24
CA PHE A 263 -15.77 -8.15 -9.70
C PHE A 263 -15.30 -9.17 -8.66
N VAL A 264 -14.20 -8.90 -7.95
CA VAL A 264 -13.66 -9.76 -6.90
C VAL A 264 -14.16 -9.27 -5.55
N PRO A 265 -15.00 -10.04 -4.83
CA PRO A 265 -15.49 -9.65 -3.51
C PRO A 265 -14.35 -9.65 -2.47
N ALA A 266 -14.32 -8.64 -1.64
CA ALA A 266 -13.35 -8.54 -0.54
C ALA A 266 -13.84 -9.32 0.68
N ILE A 267 -13.86 -10.65 0.59
CA ILE A 267 -14.29 -11.56 1.66
C ILE A 267 -13.22 -12.63 1.95
N LEU A 268 -13.26 -13.22 3.13
CA LEU A 268 -12.24 -14.16 3.61
C LEU A 268 -12.18 -15.48 2.83
N GLU A 269 -13.21 -15.79 2.04
CA GLU A 269 -13.32 -16.98 1.22
C GLU A 269 -12.50 -16.90 -0.07
N VAL A 270 -12.13 -15.70 -0.51
CA VAL A 270 -11.24 -15.47 -1.64
C VAL A 270 -9.79 -15.61 -1.16
N LEU A 271 -9.05 -16.53 -1.77
CA LEU A 271 -7.64 -16.76 -1.45
C LEU A 271 -6.69 -16.01 -2.38
N TYR A 272 -6.93 -16.12 -3.69
CA TYR A 272 -6.11 -15.49 -4.74
C TYR A 272 -6.99 -15.09 -5.90
N SER A 273 -6.60 -14.03 -6.62
CA SER A 273 -7.34 -13.61 -7.81
C SER A 273 -6.44 -12.95 -8.84
N THR A 274 -6.82 -13.06 -10.10
CA THR A 274 -6.32 -12.20 -11.17
C THR A 274 -7.20 -10.96 -11.28
N PRO A 275 -6.73 -9.86 -11.86
CA PRO A 275 -7.63 -8.84 -12.36
C PRO A 275 -8.49 -9.39 -13.51
N LEU A 276 -9.47 -8.61 -13.98
CA LEU A 276 -10.13 -8.90 -15.25
C LEU A 276 -9.10 -8.81 -16.38
N VAL A 277 -8.93 -9.91 -17.08
CA VAL A 277 -8.04 -10.02 -18.24
C VAL A 277 -8.86 -9.78 -19.50
N ALA A 278 -8.53 -8.71 -20.22
CA ALA A 278 -9.21 -8.36 -21.47
C ALA A 278 -8.87 -9.35 -22.60
N THR A 279 -9.69 -9.33 -23.65
CA THR A 279 -9.52 -10.12 -24.87
C THR A 279 -8.07 -10.06 -25.41
N GLY A 280 -7.50 -11.21 -25.71
CA GLY A 280 -6.14 -11.36 -26.25
C GLY A 280 -5.02 -11.06 -25.26
N LYS A 281 -5.32 -10.77 -23.99
CA LYS A 281 -4.33 -10.49 -22.95
C LYS A 281 -4.08 -11.70 -22.06
N SER A 282 -3.02 -11.61 -21.26
CA SER A 282 -2.67 -12.60 -20.25
C SER A 282 -2.25 -11.94 -18.96
N PHE A 283 -2.39 -12.66 -17.87
CA PHE A 283 -1.94 -12.23 -16.53
C PHE A 283 -1.23 -13.38 -15.84
N LYS A 284 -0.15 -13.08 -15.13
CA LYS A 284 0.59 -14.04 -14.30
C LYS A 284 0.23 -13.83 -12.84
N LEU A 285 -0.35 -14.86 -12.22
CA LEU A 285 -0.66 -14.91 -10.80
C LEU A 285 0.35 -15.83 -10.10
N ASP A 286 1.19 -15.27 -9.26
CA ASP A 286 2.13 -16.01 -8.42
C ASP A 286 1.53 -16.21 -7.03
N PHE A 287 1.49 -17.45 -6.54
CA PHE A 287 0.98 -17.76 -5.21
C PHE A 287 1.63 -19.01 -4.62
N LYS A 288 1.48 -19.18 -3.31
CA LYS A 288 1.83 -20.42 -2.62
C LYS A 288 0.59 -21.26 -2.45
N ALA A 289 0.63 -22.49 -2.94
CA ALA A 289 -0.47 -23.44 -2.75
C ALA A 289 -0.77 -23.63 -1.26
N PRO A 290 -2.05 -23.72 -0.85
CA PRO A 290 -2.39 -24.02 0.52
C PRO A 290 -1.67 -25.26 1.06
N ASN A 291 -1.27 -25.23 2.34
CA ASN A 291 -0.62 -26.36 3.00
C ASN A 291 -1.61 -27.49 3.33
N LYS A 292 -2.91 -27.19 3.40
CA LYS A 292 -3.96 -28.15 3.71
C LYS A 292 -4.42 -28.86 2.44
N PRO A 293 -4.32 -30.18 2.31
CA PRO A 293 -4.89 -30.93 1.20
C PRO A 293 -6.38 -30.70 1.07
N GLY A 294 -6.88 -30.72 -0.16
CA GLY A 294 -8.29 -30.50 -0.42
C GLY A 294 -8.59 -29.99 -1.84
N GLU A 295 -9.84 -29.75 -2.12
CA GLU A 295 -10.32 -29.23 -3.38
C GLU A 295 -10.63 -27.72 -3.26
N TYR A 296 -9.84 -26.91 -3.95
CA TYR A 296 -9.92 -25.45 -3.97
C TYR A 296 -10.52 -25.01 -5.31
N PRO A 297 -11.79 -24.59 -5.34
CA PRO A 297 -12.39 -24.14 -6.58
C PRO A 297 -11.72 -22.88 -7.12
N PHE A 298 -11.67 -22.74 -8.43
CA PHE A 298 -11.43 -21.49 -9.11
C PHE A 298 -12.60 -21.16 -10.03
N ILE A 299 -13.00 -19.89 -10.03
CA ILE A 299 -14.20 -19.41 -10.72
C ILE A 299 -13.94 -18.10 -11.45
N CYS A 300 -14.72 -17.80 -12.47
CA CYS A 300 -14.79 -16.46 -13.02
C CYS A 300 -15.88 -15.66 -12.31
N THR A 301 -15.53 -14.53 -11.71
CA THR A 301 -16.48 -13.68 -10.97
C THR A 301 -17.06 -12.54 -11.80
N PHE A 302 -16.76 -12.47 -13.10
CA PHE A 302 -17.52 -11.58 -14.00
C PHE A 302 -19.01 -11.92 -13.87
N PRO A 303 -19.92 -10.92 -13.85
CA PRO A 303 -21.32 -11.14 -13.49
C PRO A 303 -21.97 -12.34 -14.19
N GLY A 304 -22.50 -13.26 -13.40
CA GLY A 304 -23.18 -14.47 -13.88
C GLY A 304 -22.29 -15.65 -14.25
N HIS A 305 -20.99 -15.46 -14.51
CA HIS A 305 -20.11 -16.49 -15.06
C HIS A 305 -19.79 -17.63 -14.08
N TRP A 306 -19.67 -17.35 -12.79
CA TRP A 306 -19.24 -18.31 -11.76
C TRP A 306 -20.08 -19.61 -11.69
N ARG A 307 -21.31 -19.58 -12.20
CA ARG A 307 -22.20 -20.74 -12.22
C ARG A 307 -21.69 -21.82 -13.15
N ILE A 308 -21.13 -21.43 -14.27
CA ILE A 308 -20.71 -22.34 -15.34
C ILE A 308 -19.20 -22.33 -15.57
N MET A 309 -18.54 -21.15 -15.43
CA MET A 309 -17.11 -20.98 -15.64
C MET A 309 -16.32 -21.22 -14.35
N LYS A 310 -15.98 -22.47 -14.10
CA LYS A 310 -15.31 -22.93 -12.89
C LYS A 310 -14.47 -24.18 -13.13
N GLY A 311 -13.52 -24.40 -12.22
CA GLY A 311 -12.73 -25.62 -12.14
C GLY A 311 -12.22 -25.82 -10.71
N VAL A 312 -11.35 -26.80 -10.50
CA VAL A 312 -10.86 -27.20 -9.18
C VAL A 312 -9.33 -27.33 -9.22
N ILE A 313 -8.67 -26.76 -8.23
CA ILE A 313 -7.28 -27.05 -7.88
C ILE A 313 -7.32 -28.10 -6.77
N LYS A 314 -6.85 -29.31 -7.06
CA LYS A 314 -6.70 -30.38 -6.09
C LYS A 314 -5.31 -30.29 -5.46
N ILE A 315 -5.26 -30.00 -4.18
CA ILE A 315 -4.04 -29.96 -3.38
C ILE A 315 -3.84 -31.35 -2.73
N ASN A 316 -2.70 -31.97 -3.01
CA ASN A 316 -2.32 -33.30 -2.51
C ASN A 316 -1.19 -33.20 -1.49
#